data_18d74a8883fcfdacc5fcec3af04f3dde
#
_entry.id   18d74a8883fcfdacc5fcec3af04f3dde
#
_cell.length_a   1.000
_cell.length_b   1.000
_cell.length_c   1.000
_cell.angle_alpha   90.00
_cell.angle_beta   90.00
_cell.angle_gamma   90.00
#
_symmetry.space_group_name_H-M   'P 1'
#
loop_
_entity.id
_entity.type
_entity.pdbx_description
1 polymer ?
#
loop_
_entity_poly.entity_id
_entity_poly.type
_entity_poly.pdbx_seq_one_letter_code
_entity_poly.pdbx_strand_id
1 'polypeptide(L)'
;MANRSLISRDAADEFDPERFLDDRVQKYFVPNPFIFLPFGAGPRICLGQQFAYNEASVVIARIVQTFKSIRLDMDSNPEAKPPTSWAAGNGRKAIEKIWVATHMTAYARGGVWVKMEEASPE
;
A
#
# COMPACT_ATOMS: atom_id res chain seq x y z
N MET A 1 6.64 9.57 5.54
CA MET A 1 5.76 9.49 6.72
C MET A 1 4.58 10.43 6.50
N ALA A 2 3.38 9.92 6.28
CA ALA A 2 2.20 10.77 6.14
C ALA A 2 1.93 11.46 7.48
N ASN A 3 1.71 12.77 7.45
CA ASN A 3 1.41 13.53 8.65
C ASN A 3 0.00 13.16 9.13
N ARG A 4 -0.08 12.36 10.19
CA ARG A 4 -1.32 11.84 10.79
C ARG A 4 -2.31 12.92 11.25
N SER A 5 -1.91 14.19 11.28
CA SER A 5 -2.71 15.25 11.90
C SER A 5 -3.82 15.84 11.02
N LEU A 6 -3.80 15.57 9.71
CA LEU A 6 -4.73 16.20 8.74
C LEU A 6 -5.77 15.22 8.18
N ILE A 7 -5.54 13.92 8.38
CA ILE A 7 -6.55 12.87 8.18
C ILE A 7 -6.95 12.44 9.58
N SER A 8 -8.24 12.32 9.88
CA SER A 8 -8.72 11.83 11.18
C SER A 8 -7.80 10.72 11.68
N ARG A 9 -7.25 10.86 12.90
CA ARG A 9 -6.27 9.90 13.45
C ARG A 9 -6.75 8.47 13.36
N ASP A 10 -8.04 8.28 13.48
CA ASP A 10 -8.71 6.98 13.49
C ASP A 10 -8.79 6.33 12.11
N ALA A 11 -8.74 7.12 11.03
CA ALA A 11 -8.78 6.63 9.65
C ALA A 11 -7.38 6.46 8.99
N ALA A 12 -6.30 6.85 9.67
CA ALA A 12 -4.96 6.79 9.08
C ALA A 12 -4.41 5.35 8.94
N ASP A 13 -4.93 4.44 9.75
CA ASP A 13 -4.56 3.03 9.76
C ASP A 13 -5.48 2.19 8.86
N GLU A 14 -6.55 2.79 8.29
CA GLU A 14 -7.47 2.15 7.37
C GLU A 14 -7.02 2.34 5.92
N PHE A 15 -7.05 1.24 5.14
CA PHE A 15 -6.84 1.29 3.70
C PHE A 15 -8.10 1.84 3.03
N ASP A 16 -8.06 3.11 2.65
CA ASP A 16 -9.16 3.84 2.04
C ASP A 16 -8.66 4.58 0.79
N PRO A 17 -8.70 3.93 -0.38
CA PRO A 17 -8.24 4.53 -1.63
C PRO A 17 -9.15 5.67 -2.10
N GLU A 18 -10.41 5.68 -1.72
CA GLU A 18 -11.38 6.72 -2.11
C GLU A 18 -11.04 8.11 -1.55
N ARG A 19 -10.13 8.18 -0.54
CA ARG A 19 -9.63 9.48 -0.05
C ARG A 19 -8.90 10.30 -1.12
N PHE A 20 -8.49 9.66 -2.22
CA PHE A 20 -7.82 10.29 -3.35
C PHE A 20 -8.75 10.57 -4.53
N LEU A 21 -10.07 10.44 -4.36
CA LEU A 21 -11.07 10.65 -5.39
C LEU A 21 -11.93 11.88 -5.10
N ASP A 22 -12.44 12.49 -6.16
CA ASP A 22 -13.49 13.49 -6.18
C ASP A 22 -13.33 14.62 -5.14
N ASP A 23 -14.40 14.92 -4.43
CA ASP A 23 -14.46 16.00 -3.43
C ASP A 23 -13.48 15.82 -2.28
N ARG A 24 -13.13 14.57 -1.94
CA ARG A 24 -12.19 14.30 -0.84
C ARG A 24 -10.78 14.73 -1.17
N VAL A 25 -10.35 14.53 -2.42
CA VAL A 25 -9.04 15.03 -2.88
C VAL A 25 -9.01 16.56 -2.84
N GLN A 26 -10.06 17.21 -3.30
CA GLN A 26 -10.16 18.67 -3.30
C GLN A 26 -10.15 19.24 -1.88
N LYS A 27 -10.84 18.59 -0.95
CA LYS A 27 -10.98 19.04 0.43
C LYS A 27 -9.71 18.86 1.27
N TYR A 28 -9.02 17.75 1.11
CA TYR A 28 -7.95 17.34 2.03
C TYR A 28 -6.56 17.37 1.40
N PHE A 29 -6.42 16.92 0.15
CA PHE A 29 -5.11 16.77 -0.48
C PHE A 29 -4.66 18.05 -1.20
N VAL A 30 -5.55 18.66 -1.99
CA VAL A 30 -5.18 19.84 -2.77
C VAL A 30 -4.71 21.02 -1.90
N PRO A 31 -5.34 21.34 -0.74
CA PRO A 31 -4.86 22.41 0.14
C PRO A 31 -3.55 22.07 0.84
N ASN A 32 -3.25 20.77 1.00
CA ASN A 32 -2.09 20.28 1.75
C ASN A 32 -1.38 19.13 1.02
N PRO A 33 -0.74 19.37 -0.14
CA PRO A 33 -0.15 18.29 -0.95
C PRO A 33 1.00 17.56 -0.23
N PHE A 34 1.58 18.15 0.80
CA PHE A 34 2.66 17.55 1.59
C PHE A 34 2.21 16.51 2.62
N ILE A 35 0.91 16.24 2.75
CA ILE A 35 0.42 15.17 3.64
C ILE A 35 0.70 13.76 3.10
N PHE A 36 0.92 13.63 1.79
CA PHE A 36 1.20 12.37 1.12
C PHE A 36 2.38 12.52 0.15
N LEU A 37 3.53 12.02 0.54
CA LEU A 37 4.80 12.17 -0.18
C LEU A 37 5.45 10.80 -0.46
N PRO A 38 4.83 9.95 -1.29
CA PRO A 38 5.36 8.61 -1.56
C PRO A 38 6.71 8.63 -2.26
N PHE A 39 6.99 9.69 -3.02
CA PHE A 39 8.25 9.89 -3.76
C PHE A 39 9.11 11.04 -3.23
N GLY A 40 8.80 11.55 -2.04
CA GLY A 40 9.45 12.72 -1.47
C GLY A 40 9.00 14.03 -2.10
N ALA A 41 9.67 15.12 -1.76
CA ALA A 41 9.42 16.44 -2.32
C ALA A 41 10.69 17.30 -2.32
N GLY A 42 10.68 18.41 -3.06
CA GLY A 42 11.78 19.38 -3.15
C GLY A 42 12.95 18.89 -4.02
N PRO A 43 14.16 19.44 -3.81
CA PRO A 43 15.33 19.17 -4.67
C PRO A 43 15.80 17.71 -4.71
N ARG A 44 15.34 16.89 -3.78
CA ARG A 44 15.67 15.46 -3.65
C ARG A 44 14.47 14.56 -3.96
N ILE A 45 13.45 15.04 -4.70
CA ILE A 45 12.34 14.23 -5.18
C ILE A 45 12.85 13.06 -6.01
N CYS A 46 12.15 11.93 -5.96
CA CYS A 46 12.51 10.74 -6.74
C CYS A 46 12.44 11.05 -8.25
N LEU A 47 13.55 10.92 -8.95
CA LEU A 47 13.62 11.12 -10.40
C LEU A 47 12.85 10.04 -11.19
N GLY A 48 12.74 8.83 -10.60
CA GLY A 48 12.04 7.69 -11.18
C GLY A 48 10.54 7.66 -10.94
N GLN A 49 9.95 8.71 -10.38
CA GLN A 49 8.52 8.75 -10.02
C GLN A 49 7.61 8.38 -11.20
N GLN A 50 7.82 9.02 -12.36
CA GLN A 50 6.98 8.77 -13.52
C GLN A 50 7.14 7.34 -14.05
N PHE A 51 8.37 6.83 -14.05
CA PHE A 51 8.63 5.43 -14.40
C PHE A 51 7.90 4.47 -13.49
N ALA A 52 7.98 4.68 -12.18
CA ALA A 52 7.30 3.84 -11.19
C ALA A 52 5.78 3.86 -11.36
N TYR A 53 5.17 5.02 -11.64
CA TYR A 53 3.74 5.10 -11.93
C TYR A 53 3.36 4.32 -13.19
N ASN A 54 4.11 4.47 -14.27
CA ASN A 54 3.84 3.78 -15.52
C ASN A 54 3.97 2.26 -15.36
N GLU A 55 5.05 1.80 -14.73
CA GLU A 55 5.28 0.38 -14.48
C GLU A 55 4.19 -0.22 -13.60
N ALA A 56 3.89 0.40 -12.45
CA ALA A 56 2.85 -0.07 -11.55
C ALA A 56 1.47 -0.10 -12.22
N SER A 57 1.14 0.92 -13.01
CA SER A 57 -0.14 1.00 -13.72
C SER A 57 -0.31 -0.12 -14.73
N VAL A 58 0.73 -0.42 -15.51
CA VAL A 58 0.70 -1.52 -16.49
C VAL A 58 0.55 -2.86 -15.79
N VAL A 59 1.33 -3.11 -14.74
CA VAL A 59 1.28 -4.37 -13.98
C VAL A 59 -0.10 -4.56 -13.35
N ILE A 60 -0.63 -3.55 -12.68
CA ILE A 60 -1.96 -3.62 -12.04
C ILE A 60 -3.05 -3.84 -13.09
N ALA A 61 -3.02 -3.09 -14.20
CA ALA A 61 -3.99 -3.25 -15.28
C ALA A 61 -3.98 -4.68 -15.83
N ARG A 62 -2.80 -5.26 -16.07
CA ARG A 62 -2.68 -6.65 -16.55
C ARG A 62 -3.21 -7.66 -15.54
N ILE A 63 -2.90 -7.49 -14.26
CA ILE A 63 -3.40 -8.36 -13.20
C ILE A 63 -4.94 -8.33 -13.16
N VAL A 64 -5.54 -7.14 -13.15
CA VAL A 64 -7.01 -6.97 -13.09
C VAL A 64 -7.71 -7.49 -14.35
N GLN A 65 -7.06 -7.41 -15.52
CA GLN A 65 -7.58 -7.98 -16.75
C GLN A 65 -7.54 -9.52 -16.79
N THR A 66 -6.55 -10.11 -16.12
CA THR A 66 -6.32 -11.56 -16.18
C THR A 66 -7.04 -12.31 -15.07
N PHE A 67 -7.17 -11.71 -13.89
CA PHE A 67 -7.70 -12.37 -12.71
C PHE A 67 -8.97 -11.69 -12.19
N LYS A 68 -10.02 -12.46 -11.93
CA LYS A 68 -11.26 -11.96 -11.34
C LYS A 68 -11.19 -11.81 -9.83
N SER A 69 -10.29 -12.55 -9.17
CA SER A 69 -10.07 -12.41 -7.73
C SER A 69 -8.61 -12.66 -7.34
N ILE A 70 -8.16 -11.90 -6.34
CA ILE A 70 -6.83 -12.06 -5.74
C ILE A 70 -7.02 -12.04 -4.23
N ARG A 71 -6.52 -13.07 -3.54
CA ARG A 71 -6.61 -13.19 -2.08
C ARG A 71 -5.23 -13.45 -1.50
N LEU A 72 -4.92 -12.77 -0.40
CA LEU A 72 -3.69 -13.01 0.35
C LEU A 72 -3.73 -14.42 0.97
N ASP A 73 -2.69 -15.21 0.71
CA ASP A 73 -2.51 -16.54 1.28
C ASP A 73 -1.49 -16.50 2.43
N MET A 74 -2.00 -16.33 3.63
CA MET A 74 -1.16 -16.27 4.83
C MET A 74 -0.75 -17.64 5.37
N ASP A 75 -1.37 -18.71 4.89
CA ASP A 75 -1.13 -20.07 5.41
C ASP A 75 -0.01 -20.78 4.66
N SER A 76 0.16 -20.48 3.40
CA SER A 76 1.22 -21.06 2.57
C SER A 76 2.64 -20.59 2.96
N ASN A 77 2.76 -19.46 3.68
CA ASN A 77 4.08 -18.98 4.13
C ASN A 77 4.04 -18.42 5.56
N PRO A 78 4.24 -19.26 6.56
CA PRO A 78 4.29 -18.84 7.97
C PRO A 78 5.38 -17.82 8.28
N GLU A 79 6.50 -17.83 7.53
CA GLU A 79 7.63 -16.90 7.74
C GLU A 79 7.30 -15.46 7.32
N ALA A 80 6.30 -15.28 6.47
CA ALA A 80 5.83 -13.97 6.04
C ALA A 80 4.93 -13.29 7.10
N LYS A 81 4.45 -14.06 8.09
CA LYS A 81 3.58 -13.52 9.15
C LYS A 81 4.38 -12.61 10.08
N PRO A 82 3.82 -11.45 10.44
CA PRO A 82 4.41 -10.60 11.46
C PRO A 82 4.51 -11.33 12.82
N PRO A 83 5.49 -10.94 13.66
CA PRO A 83 5.58 -11.47 15.02
C PRO A 83 4.27 -11.27 15.80
N THR A 84 3.83 -12.29 16.53
CA THR A 84 2.60 -12.22 17.34
C THR A 84 2.63 -11.11 18.39
N SER A 85 3.82 -10.72 18.84
CA SER A 85 4.00 -9.58 19.76
C SER A 85 3.55 -8.23 19.17
N TRP A 86 3.47 -8.11 17.84
CA TRP A 86 2.98 -6.89 17.20
C TRP A 86 1.49 -6.66 17.42
N ALA A 87 0.70 -7.72 17.50
CA ALA A 87 -0.74 -7.65 17.74
C ALA A 87 -1.10 -7.03 19.10
N ALA A 88 -0.20 -7.12 20.08
CA ALA A 88 -0.37 -6.50 21.39
C ALA A 88 0.03 -5.01 21.43
N GLY A 89 0.61 -4.49 20.34
CA GLY A 89 1.03 -3.10 20.21
C GLY A 89 -0.09 -2.16 19.73
N ASN A 90 0.28 -0.89 19.56
CA ASN A 90 -0.62 0.13 19.02
C ASN A 90 -0.16 0.60 17.63
N GLY A 91 -1.10 1.09 16.83
CA GLY A 91 -0.85 1.68 15.53
C GLY A 91 -0.60 0.64 14.43
N ARG A 92 0.12 1.03 13.38
CA ARG A 92 0.28 0.25 12.16
C ARG A 92 0.73 -1.20 12.38
N LYS A 93 1.68 -1.44 13.28
CA LYS A 93 2.19 -2.79 13.54
C LYS A 93 1.10 -3.77 14.01
N ALA A 94 0.12 -3.29 14.76
CA ALA A 94 -0.97 -4.13 15.29
C ALA A 94 -1.90 -4.69 14.20
N ILE A 95 -1.99 -3.99 13.06
CA ILE A 95 -2.88 -4.34 11.94
C ILE A 95 -2.14 -4.90 10.73
N GLU A 96 -0.81 -4.92 10.75
CA GLU A 96 0.02 -5.40 9.65
C GLU A 96 -0.18 -6.90 9.42
N LYS A 97 -0.53 -7.28 8.18
CA LYS A 97 -0.70 -8.69 7.79
C LYS A 97 0.58 -9.30 7.19
N ILE A 98 1.48 -8.47 6.70
CA ILE A 98 2.72 -8.88 6.03
C ILE A 98 3.90 -8.28 6.79
N TRP A 99 4.92 -9.07 7.04
CA TRP A 99 6.14 -8.59 7.67
C TRP A 99 6.98 -7.79 6.66
N VAL A 100 6.82 -6.47 6.70
CA VAL A 100 7.67 -5.57 5.92
C VAL A 100 8.99 -5.34 6.66
N ALA A 101 10.08 -5.69 6.01
CA ALA A 101 11.44 -5.44 6.47
C ALA A 101 12.10 -4.38 5.57
N THR A 102 13.14 -3.74 6.09
CA THR A 102 13.87 -2.66 5.38
C THR A 102 15.36 -2.98 5.38
N HIS A 103 15.95 -2.91 4.21
CA HIS A 103 17.39 -2.90 3.99
C HIS A 103 17.75 -1.59 3.27
N MET A 104 18.26 -1.64 2.04
CA MET A 104 18.32 -0.46 1.17
C MET A 104 16.92 -0.05 0.69
N THR A 105 16.06 -1.03 0.44
CA THR A 105 14.65 -0.86 0.07
C THR A 105 13.76 -1.61 1.05
N ALA A 106 12.46 -1.29 1.05
CA ALA A 106 11.46 -2.06 1.77
C ALA A 106 11.13 -3.34 0.97
N TYR A 107 10.99 -4.47 1.66
CA TYR A 107 10.60 -5.73 1.07
C TYR A 107 9.72 -6.54 2.02
N ALA A 108 8.89 -7.42 1.48
CA ALA A 108 8.12 -8.36 2.27
C ALA A 108 9.00 -9.56 2.64
N ARG A 109 9.21 -9.80 3.94
CA ARG A 109 9.94 -10.97 4.42
C ARG A 109 9.19 -12.24 4.02
N GLY A 110 9.88 -13.18 3.38
CA GLY A 110 9.27 -14.40 2.86
C GLY A 110 8.39 -14.21 1.61
N GLY A 111 8.29 -12.98 1.08
CA GLY A 111 7.47 -12.66 -0.08
C GLY A 111 5.99 -12.39 0.27
N VAL A 112 5.21 -12.11 -0.76
CA VAL A 112 3.75 -11.95 -0.68
C VAL A 112 3.11 -13.08 -1.46
N TRP A 113 2.47 -14.00 -0.76
CA TRP A 113 1.81 -15.15 -1.37
C TRP A 113 0.33 -14.86 -1.57
N VAL A 114 -0.14 -15.11 -2.79
CA VAL A 114 -1.53 -14.81 -3.18
C VAL A 114 -2.13 -16.00 -3.92
N LYS A 115 -3.42 -16.24 -3.71
CA LYS A 115 -4.26 -17.10 -4.54
C LYS A 115 -4.97 -16.24 -5.56
N MET A 116 -4.83 -16.60 -6.83
CA MET A 116 -5.44 -15.89 -7.95
C MET A 116 -6.43 -16.81 -8.66
N GLU A 117 -7.55 -16.26 -9.08
CA GLU A 117 -8.55 -16.96 -9.86
C GLU A 117 -8.68 -16.27 -11.21
N GLU A 118 -8.43 -17.00 -12.29
CA GLU A 118 -8.49 -16.44 -13.65
C GLU A 118 -9.90 -15.96 -14.00
N ALA A 119 -9.98 -14.87 -14.74
CA ALA A 119 -11.21 -14.44 -15.35
C ALA A 119 -11.59 -15.42 -16.46
N SER A 120 -12.85 -15.86 -16.49
CA SER A 120 -13.34 -16.67 -17.63
C SER A 120 -13.29 -15.80 -18.88
N PRO A 121 -12.78 -16.30 -20.01
CA PRO A 121 -12.90 -15.59 -21.27
C PRO A 121 -14.39 -15.43 -21.62
N GLU A 122 -14.83 -14.19 -21.88
CA GLU A 122 -16.13 -13.93 -22.48
C GLU A 122 -16.15 -14.37 -23.96
#